data_2a172bd1fe766d35735205bb5d843c38
#
_entry.id   2a172bd1fe766d35735205bb5d843c38
#
_cell.length_a   1.000
_cell.length_b   1.000
_cell.length_c   1.000
_cell.angle_alpha   90.00
_cell.angle_beta   90.00
_cell.angle_gamma   90.00
#
_symmetry.space_group_name_H-M   'P 1'
#
loop_
_entity.id
_entity.type
_entity.pdbx_description
1 polymer ?
#
loop_
_entity_poly.entity_id
_entity_poly.type
_entity_poly.pdbx_seq_one_letter_code
_entity_poly.pdbx_strand_id
1 'polypeptide(L)'
;MDSSLLLRKPVDADVESMYIMLENSLSPYLTVNNSSSRNFQLIIDKNVVEDYVKRDVYLCLVVEINSEIAGWLAGSSKTEVLSAHGCSLGAFYIEEIVVDSRYRRKGIGSFLLRGIPKDRLKAIVVDTPLINKEAITFYEKSGFVKVLGLSEEFYKTWTRMSKPV
;
A
#
# COMPACT_ATOMS: atom_id res chain seq x y z
N MET A 1 -3.03 -30.33 -1.27
CA MET A 1 -1.88 -29.69 -1.95
C MET A 1 -1.50 -28.49 -1.11
N ASP A 2 -0.32 -28.54 -0.48
CA ASP A 2 0.22 -27.38 0.23
C ASP A 2 0.47 -26.27 -0.79
N SER A 3 -0.36 -25.26 -0.80
CA SER A 3 -0.12 -24.06 -1.61
C SER A 3 1.09 -23.35 -1.01
N SER A 4 2.24 -23.49 -1.62
CA SER A 4 3.45 -22.82 -1.18
C SER A 4 3.26 -21.30 -1.33
N LEU A 5 3.27 -20.61 -0.20
CA LEU A 5 3.20 -19.15 -0.13
C LEU A 5 4.64 -18.63 -0.20
N LEU A 6 4.96 -17.89 -1.25
CA LEU A 6 6.29 -17.34 -1.49
C LEU A 6 6.26 -15.82 -1.43
N LEU A 7 7.11 -15.23 -0.56
CA LEU A 7 7.37 -13.78 -0.56
C LEU A 7 8.68 -13.53 -1.31
N ARG A 8 8.64 -12.69 -2.34
CA ARG A 8 9.83 -12.35 -3.15
C ARG A 8 9.79 -10.91 -3.65
N LYS A 9 10.89 -10.44 -4.18
CA LYS A 9 10.91 -9.22 -5.00
C LYS A 9 10.19 -9.47 -6.33
N PRO A 10 9.49 -8.47 -6.88
CA PRO A 10 8.92 -8.58 -8.22
C PRO A 10 10.02 -8.57 -9.28
N VAL A 11 9.66 -9.06 -10.47
CA VAL A 11 10.40 -8.93 -11.71
C VAL A 11 9.57 -8.17 -12.74
N ASP A 12 10.18 -7.75 -13.85
CA ASP A 12 9.48 -6.96 -14.89
C ASP A 12 8.19 -7.64 -15.40
N ALA A 13 8.20 -8.97 -15.49
CA ALA A 13 7.04 -9.75 -15.91
C ALA A 13 5.83 -9.66 -14.94
N ASP A 14 6.06 -9.26 -13.69
CA ASP A 14 4.99 -9.11 -12.69
C ASP A 14 4.21 -7.81 -12.84
N VAL A 15 4.80 -6.79 -13.47
CA VAL A 15 4.27 -5.41 -13.55
C VAL A 15 2.83 -5.38 -14.06
N GLU A 16 2.53 -6.12 -15.11
CA GLU A 16 1.18 -6.16 -15.68
C GLU A 16 0.15 -6.69 -14.68
N SER A 17 0.45 -7.80 -14.02
CA SER A 17 -0.43 -8.39 -13.01
C SER A 17 -0.60 -7.48 -11.81
N MET A 18 0.47 -6.83 -11.35
CA MET A 18 0.45 -5.86 -10.25
C MET A 18 -0.41 -4.65 -10.60
N TYR A 19 -0.28 -4.12 -11.82
CA TYR A 19 -1.06 -3.00 -12.31
C TYR A 19 -2.56 -3.32 -12.39
N ILE A 20 -2.92 -4.45 -12.99
CA ILE A 20 -4.32 -4.91 -13.07
C ILE A 20 -4.94 -5.08 -11.68
N MET A 21 -4.17 -5.61 -10.72
CA MET A 21 -4.64 -5.74 -9.33
C MET A 21 -4.89 -4.36 -8.69
N LEU A 22 -4.01 -3.38 -8.92
CA LEU A 22 -4.17 -2.01 -8.44
C LEU A 22 -5.43 -1.38 -9.03
N GLU A 23 -5.58 -1.43 -10.34
CA GLU A 23 -6.75 -0.91 -11.07
C GLU A 23 -8.05 -1.50 -10.52
N ASN A 24 -8.13 -2.82 -10.39
CA ASN A 24 -9.29 -3.51 -9.83
C ASN A 24 -9.56 -3.13 -8.36
N SER A 25 -8.53 -2.88 -7.57
CA SER A 25 -8.68 -2.50 -6.17
C SER A 25 -9.20 -1.08 -5.99
N LEU A 26 -8.87 -0.17 -6.92
CA LEU A 26 -9.24 1.24 -6.87
C LEU A 26 -10.52 1.56 -7.64
N SER A 27 -10.91 0.71 -8.60
CA SER A 27 -12.10 0.87 -9.44
C SER A 27 -13.38 1.23 -8.65
N PRO A 28 -13.70 0.64 -7.48
CA PRO A 28 -14.88 1.03 -6.72
C PRO A 28 -14.87 2.49 -6.22
N TYR A 29 -13.68 3.09 -6.10
CA TYR A 29 -13.51 4.45 -5.59
C TYR A 29 -13.47 5.50 -6.71
N LEU A 30 -13.20 5.10 -7.94
CA LEU A 30 -13.18 6.01 -9.10
C LEU A 30 -14.57 6.44 -9.54
N THR A 31 -15.58 5.60 -9.33
CA THR A 31 -16.98 5.84 -9.74
C THR A 31 -17.74 6.77 -8.79
N VAL A 32 -17.29 6.95 -7.56
CA VAL A 32 -17.97 7.80 -6.55
C VAL A 32 -17.74 9.29 -6.77
N ASN A 33 -16.80 9.67 -7.64
CA ASN A 33 -16.38 11.07 -7.81
C ASN A 33 -17.23 11.92 -8.77
N ASN A 34 -18.38 11.43 -9.28
CA ASN A 34 -19.17 12.17 -10.28
C ASN A 34 -20.14 13.20 -9.72
N SER A 35 -20.17 13.48 -8.41
CA SER A 35 -21.21 14.40 -7.92
C SER A 35 -20.91 15.26 -6.70
N SER A 36 -19.74 15.64 -6.32
CA SER A 36 -19.60 16.75 -5.33
C SER A 36 -18.25 16.89 -4.60
N SER A 37 -17.16 16.28 -4.93
CA SER A 37 -15.91 16.48 -4.18
C SER A 37 -14.72 16.67 -5.09
N ARG A 38 -14.13 17.84 -4.98
CA ARG A 38 -12.89 18.23 -5.64
C ARG A 38 -11.79 17.20 -5.39
N ASN A 39 -11.18 16.75 -6.50
CA ASN A 39 -9.81 16.26 -6.57
C ASN A 39 -9.43 15.01 -5.76
N PHE A 40 -10.18 13.92 -5.88
CA PHE A 40 -9.61 12.61 -5.65
C PHE A 40 -9.16 12.05 -7.00
N GLN A 41 -8.04 12.55 -7.50
CA GLN A 41 -7.41 12.00 -8.71
C GLN A 41 -6.43 10.91 -8.26
N LEU A 42 -6.94 9.69 -8.07
CA LEU A 42 -6.10 8.50 -8.07
C LEU A 42 -5.55 8.34 -9.49
N ILE A 43 -4.31 8.66 -9.68
CA ILE A 43 -3.61 8.38 -10.93
C ILE A 43 -3.23 6.90 -10.88
N ILE A 44 -4.04 6.07 -11.53
CA ILE A 44 -3.68 4.68 -11.78
C ILE A 44 -2.85 4.68 -13.05
N ASP A 45 -1.54 4.67 -12.89
CA ASP A 45 -0.59 4.65 -14.01
C ASP A 45 0.32 3.44 -13.86
N LYS A 46 0.41 2.65 -14.94
CA LYS A 46 1.32 1.51 -15.00
C LYS A 46 2.77 1.91 -14.79
N ASN A 47 3.18 3.10 -15.23
CA ASN A 47 4.53 3.62 -15.02
C ASN A 47 4.87 3.76 -13.52
N VAL A 48 3.89 4.05 -12.67
CA VAL A 48 4.10 4.10 -11.21
C VAL A 48 4.43 2.72 -10.66
N VAL A 49 3.74 1.68 -11.14
CA VAL A 49 4.03 0.29 -10.75
C VAL A 49 5.42 -0.14 -11.26
N GLU A 50 5.78 0.26 -12.49
CA GLU A 50 7.13 0.02 -13.02
C GLU A 50 8.21 0.68 -12.17
N ASP A 51 7.98 1.92 -11.72
CA ASP A 51 8.89 2.63 -10.83
C ASP A 51 9.09 1.88 -9.51
N TYR A 52 8.03 1.34 -8.90
CA TYR A 52 8.15 0.53 -7.69
C TYR A 52 9.00 -0.72 -7.88
N VAL A 53 8.96 -1.32 -9.07
CA VAL A 53 9.74 -2.52 -9.39
C VAL A 53 11.21 -2.19 -9.71
N LYS A 54 11.45 -1.10 -10.46
CA LYS A 54 12.75 -0.80 -11.07
C LYS A 54 13.64 0.12 -10.23
N ARG A 55 13.05 0.99 -9.40
CA ARG A 55 13.83 2.00 -8.66
C ARG A 55 14.22 1.51 -7.27
N ASP A 56 15.52 1.57 -6.97
CA ASP A 56 16.09 1.18 -5.66
C ASP A 56 15.63 2.03 -4.47
N VAL A 57 14.91 3.12 -4.73
CA VAL A 57 14.32 3.93 -3.65
C VAL A 57 13.16 3.22 -2.97
N TYR A 58 12.54 2.24 -3.63
CA TYR A 58 11.42 1.49 -3.10
C TYR A 58 11.80 0.08 -2.66
N LEU A 59 11.18 -0.36 -1.58
CA LEU A 59 11.00 -1.77 -1.30
C LEU A 59 9.71 -2.21 -1.99
N CYS A 60 9.81 -3.15 -2.92
CA CYS A 60 8.64 -3.77 -3.52
C CYS A 60 8.68 -5.28 -3.26
N LEU A 61 7.55 -5.83 -2.82
CA LEU A 61 7.39 -7.25 -2.47
C LEU A 61 6.12 -7.80 -3.11
N VAL A 62 6.19 -9.01 -3.62
CA VAL A 62 5.03 -9.78 -4.08
C VAL A 62 4.87 -11.06 -3.27
N VAL A 63 3.62 -11.45 -3.06
CA VAL A 63 3.25 -12.77 -2.55
C VAL A 63 2.73 -13.59 -3.69
N GLU A 64 3.37 -14.73 -3.93
CA GLU A 64 3.00 -15.69 -4.96
C GLU A 64 2.36 -16.93 -4.33
N ILE A 65 1.29 -17.43 -4.93
CA ILE A 65 0.61 -18.66 -4.59
C ILE A 65 0.37 -19.44 -5.89
N ASN A 66 0.92 -20.64 -5.99
CA ASN A 66 0.78 -21.50 -7.18
C ASN A 66 1.17 -20.76 -8.50
N SER A 67 2.27 -20.01 -8.46
CA SER A 67 2.78 -19.21 -9.59
C SER A 67 1.88 -18.05 -10.03
N GLU A 68 0.88 -17.67 -9.22
CA GLU A 68 0.08 -16.46 -9.42
C GLU A 68 0.39 -15.43 -8.32
N ILE A 69 0.44 -14.15 -8.68
CA ILE A 69 0.57 -13.07 -7.69
C ILE A 69 -0.75 -12.93 -6.93
N ALA A 70 -0.70 -13.15 -5.62
CA ALA A 70 -1.85 -13.03 -4.72
C ALA A 70 -1.95 -11.65 -4.05
N GLY A 71 -0.86 -10.90 -4.02
CA GLY A 71 -0.80 -9.55 -3.48
C GLY A 71 0.59 -8.96 -3.58
N TRP A 72 0.69 -7.65 -3.41
CA TRP A 72 1.96 -6.93 -3.42
C TRP A 72 1.94 -5.70 -2.52
N LEU A 73 3.13 -5.23 -2.15
CA LEU A 73 3.36 -4.04 -1.35
C LEU A 73 4.51 -3.25 -1.95
N ALA A 74 4.36 -1.93 -2.01
CA ALA A 74 5.45 -1.00 -2.30
C ALA A 74 5.52 0.08 -1.23
N GLY A 75 6.74 0.52 -0.90
CA GLY A 75 6.95 1.59 0.06
C GLY A 75 8.42 1.93 0.20
N SER A 76 8.74 2.91 1.02
CA SER A 76 10.11 3.41 1.16
C SER A 76 10.41 3.95 2.55
N SER A 77 11.67 3.83 2.97
CA SER A 77 12.26 4.55 4.09
C SER A 77 13.27 5.61 3.66
N LYS A 78 13.38 5.89 2.35
CA LYS A 78 14.32 6.88 1.82
C LYS A 78 13.82 8.31 2.07
N THR A 79 14.77 9.19 2.39
CA THR A 79 14.48 10.57 2.81
C THR A 79 13.64 11.34 1.78
N GLU A 80 13.92 11.18 0.49
CA GLU A 80 13.18 11.85 -0.57
C GLU A 80 11.68 11.47 -0.58
N VAL A 81 11.37 10.18 -0.38
CA VAL A 81 9.97 9.72 -0.30
C VAL A 81 9.32 10.18 1.00
N LEU A 82 10.01 10.00 2.14
CA LEU A 82 9.49 10.43 3.44
C LEU A 82 9.20 11.94 3.46
N SER A 83 10.08 12.76 2.88
CA SER A 83 9.90 14.22 2.80
C SER A 83 8.72 14.59 1.92
N ALA A 84 8.52 13.93 0.79
CA ALA A 84 7.39 14.17 -0.11
C ALA A 84 6.04 13.91 0.59
N HIS A 85 6.01 12.94 1.51
CA HIS A 85 4.82 12.60 2.30
C HIS A 85 4.77 13.28 3.69
N GLY A 86 5.72 14.16 4.00
CA GLY A 86 5.79 14.82 5.32
C GLY A 86 5.98 13.82 6.48
N CYS A 87 6.69 12.73 6.25
CA CYS A 87 7.01 11.74 7.25
C CYS A 87 8.36 11.99 7.90
N SER A 88 8.49 11.63 9.17
CA SER A 88 9.74 11.75 9.92
C SER A 88 10.76 10.70 9.50
N LEU A 89 12.05 11.01 9.63
CA LEU A 89 13.14 10.05 9.43
C LEU A 89 13.00 8.85 10.38
N GLY A 90 13.28 7.67 9.84
CA GLY A 90 13.09 6.40 10.54
C GLY A 90 11.70 5.81 10.38
N ALA A 91 10.81 6.44 9.60
CA ALA A 91 9.57 5.82 9.17
C ALA A 91 9.80 4.93 7.92
N PHE A 92 8.88 3.99 7.70
CA PHE A 92 8.65 3.37 6.41
C PHE A 92 7.27 3.80 5.93
N TYR A 93 7.20 4.47 4.79
CA TYR A 93 5.94 4.89 4.21
C TYR A 93 5.46 3.85 3.19
N ILE A 94 4.25 3.34 3.39
CA ILE A 94 3.60 2.43 2.45
C ILE A 94 2.92 3.28 1.37
N GLU A 95 3.39 3.13 0.13
CA GLU A 95 2.76 3.73 -1.05
C GLU A 95 1.50 2.94 -1.43
N GLU A 96 1.67 1.62 -1.55
CA GLU A 96 0.59 0.72 -1.94
C GLU A 96 0.67 -0.61 -1.19
N ILE A 97 -0.48 -1.17 -0.85
CA ILE A 97 -0.66 -2.57 -0.49
C ILE A 97 -1.93 -3.10 -1.14
N VAL A 98 -1.77 -4.08 -2.00
CA VAL A 98 -2.85 -4.61 -2.82
C VAL A 98 -2.93 -6.12 -2.64
N VAL A 99 -4.14 -6.63 -2.44
CA VAL A 99 -4.41 -8.07 -2.37
C VAL A 99 -5.51 -8.40 -3.37
N ASP A 100 -5.25 -9.36 -4.25
CA ASP A 100 -6.23 -9.86 -5.19
C ASP A 100 -7.51 -10.32 -4.46
N SER A 101 -8.66 -9.98 -4.98
CA SER A 101 -9.96 -10.27 -4.36
C SER A 101 -10.15 -11.75 -4.04
N ARG A 102 -9.60 -12.64 -4.85
CA ARG A 102 -9.64 -14.12 -4.66
C ARG A 102 -8.86 -14.58 -3.43
N TYR A 103 -7.88 -13.78 -2.98
CA TYR A 103 -6.98 -14.08 -1.87
C TYR A 103 -7.18 -13.19 -0.64
N ARG A 104 -8.15 -12.26 -0.65
CA ARG A 104 -8.50 -11.45 0.51
C ARG A 104 -8.95 -12.31 1.69
N ARG A 105 -8.78 -11.78 2.90
CA ARG A 105 -9.15 -12.43 4.18
C ARG A 105 -8.37 -13.74 4.49
N LYS A 106 -7.34 -14.04 3.70
CA LYS A 106 -6.46 -15.22 3.89
C LYS A 106 -5.09 -14.86 4.49
N GLY A 107 -4.95 -13.66 5.08
CA GLY A 107 -3.71 -13.24 5.75
C GLY A 107 -2.62 -12.66 4.85
N ILE A 108 -2.84 -12.54 3.53
CA ILE A 108 -1.84 -12.07 2.56
C ILE A 108 -1.35 -10.65 2.89
N GLY A 109 -2.26 -9.70 3.18
CA GLY A 109 -1.87 -8.34 3.57
C GLY A 109 -0.99 -8.31 4.83
N SER A 110 -1.35 -9.11 5.84
CA SER A 110 -0.53 -9.22 7.06
C SER A 110 0.83 -9.88 6.79
N PHE A 111 0.90 -10.80 5.83
CA PHE A 111 2.15 -11.42 5.42
C PHE A 111 3.06 -10.42 4.71
N LEU A 112 2.52 -9.58 3.81
CA LEU A 112 3.24 -8.48 3.19
C LEU A 112 3.78 -7.48 4.22
N LEU A 113 2.96 -7.05 5.20
CA LEU A 113 3.41 -6.14 6.27
C LEU A 113 4.55 -6.72 7.10
N ARG A 114 4.57 -8.04 7.32
CA ARG A 114 5.69 -8.71 8.02
C ARG A 114 6.96 -8.75 7.19
N GLY A 115 6.86 -8.68 5.87
CA GLY A 115 8.00 -8.61 4.96
C GLY A 115 8.75 -7.27 4.97
N ILE A 116 8.21 -6.22 5.58
CA ILE A 116 8.91 -4.94 5.73
C ILE A 116 10.07 -5.12 6.72
N PRO A 117 11.33 -4.88 6.31
CA PRO A 117 12.48 -4.91 7.22
C PRO A 117 12.31 -3.87 8.33
N LYS A 118 12.47 -4.30 9.58
CA LYS A 118 12.22 -3.43 10.74
C LYS A 118 13.47 -2.77 11.29
N ASP A 119 14.63 -3.15 10.79
CA ASP A 119 15.91 -2.61 11.25
C ASP A 119 15.95 -1.08 11.09
N ARG A 120 16.20 -0.40 12.20
CA ARG A 120 16.28 1.07 12.29
C ARG A 120 14.97 1.81 12.01
N LEU A 121 13.84 1.11 11.82
CA LEU A 121 12.54 1.75 11.74
C LEU A 121 12.01 2.11 13.12
N LYS A 122 11.35 3.26 13.20
CA LYS A 122 10.59 3.72 14.37
C LYS A 122 9.10 3.53 14.20
N ALA A 123 8.64 3.62 12.95
CA ALA A 123 7.22 3.50 12.61
C ALA A 123 7.01 3.05 11.17
N ILE A 124 5.87 2.44 10.90
CA ILE A 124 5.32 2.24 9.57
C ILE A 124 4.13 3.19 9.44
N VAL A 125 4.08 3.95 8.34
CA VAL A 125 3.07 4.99 8.07
C VAL A 125 2.36 4.68 6.76
N VAL A 126 1.07 4.95 6.71
CA VAL A 126 0.25 4.83 5.50
C VAL A 126 -0.81 5.91 5.48
N ASP A 127 -1.11 6.43 4.30
CA ASP A 127 -2.27 7.26 4.04
C ASP A 127 -3.32 6.43 3.30
N THR A 128 -4.56 6.50 3.74
CA THR A 128 -5.66 5.79 3.07
C THR A 128 -6.89 6.68 2.97
N PRO A 129 -7.65 6.59 1.86
CA PRO A 129 -8.89 7.32 1.72
C PRO A 129 -9.89 6.97 2.83
N LEU A 130 -10.58 7.96 3.37
CA LEU A 130 -11.62 7.74 4.40
C LEU A 130 -12.76 6.84 3.90
N ILE A 131 -12.99 6.84 2.61
CA ILE A 131 -13.99 5.99 1.95
C ILE A 131 -13.60 4.51 1.96
N ASN A 132 -12.28 4.20 2.02
CA ASN A 132 -11.78 2.82 2.02
C ASN A 132 -11.84 2.19 3.43
N LYS A 133 -13.05 1.87 3.88
CA LYS A 133 -13.29 1.31 5.22
C LYS A 133 -12.63 -0.06 5.42
N GLU A 134 -12.48 -0.84 4.35
CA GLU A 134 -11.80 -2.14 4.42
C GLU A 134 -10.32 -1.97 4.75
N ALA A 135 -9.64 -1.04 4.09
CA ALA A 135 -8.23 -0.75 4.36
C ALA A 135 -8.05 -0.21 5.79
N ILE A 136 -8.89 0.75 6.21
CA ILE A 136 -8.84 1.30 7.58
C ILE A 136 -8.96 0.16 8.60
N THR A 137 -9.98 -0.70 8.45
CA THR A 137 -10.20 -1.84 9.35
C THR A 137 -9.02 -2.82 9.34
N PHE A 138 -8.42 -3.05 8.17
CA PHE A 138 -7.23 -3.90 8.04
C PHE A 138 -6.04 -3.31 8.81
N TYR A 139 -5.79 -2.01 8.67
CA TYR A 139 -4.71 -1.34 9.39
C TYR A 139 -4.94 -1.32 10.90
N GLU A 140 -6.15 -1.00 11.35
CA GLU A 140 -6.51 -1.04 12.78
C GLU A 140 -6.24 -2.44 13.38
N LYS A 141 -6.71 -3.50 12.73
CA LYS A 141 -6.46 -4.89 13.14
C LYS A 141 -4.97 -5.27 13.07
N SER A 142 -4.19 -4.57 12.26
CA SER A 142 -2.74 -4.75 12.16
C SER A 142 -1.95 -3.93 13.18
N GLY A 143 -2.64 -3.20 14.07
CA GLY A 143 -2.03 -2.40 15.16
C GLY A 143 -1.65 -0.98 14.75
N PHE A 144 -2.18 -0.48 13.65
CA PHE A 144 -2.04 0.93 13.28
C PHE A 144 -3.07 1.78 14.01
N VAL A 145 -2.67 3.00 14.36
CA VAL A 145 -3.53 4.02 14.97
C VAL A 145 -3.55 5.27 14.11
N LYS A 146 -4.63 6.05 14.18
CA LYS A 146 -4.73 7.33 13.46
C LYS A 146 -3.69 8.32 13.99
N VAL A 147 -3.04 9.01 13.07
CA VAL A 147 -2.16 10.13 13.37
C VAL A 147 -2.99 11.41 13.39
N LEU A 148 -2.82 12.23 14.43
CA LEU A 148 -3.47 13.52 14.58
C LEU A 148 -2.48 14.65 14.27
N GLY A 149 -2.99 15.86 13.99
CA GLY A 149 -2.15 17.05 13.78
C GLY A 149 -1.76 17.34 12.34
N LEU A 150 -2.34 16.64 11.35
CA LEU A 150 -2.28 17.03 9.95
C LEU A 150 -3.33 18.11 9.65
N SER A 151 -3.33 18.67 8.42
CA SER A 151 -4.28 19.71 8.03
C SER A 151 -5.73 19.22 8.04
N GLU A 152 -6.68 20.12 8.32
CA GLU A 152 -8.12 19.82 8.23
C GLU A 152 -8.50 19.38 6.81
N GLU A 153 -7.89 19.95 5.79
CA GLU A 153 -8.13 19.59 4.38
C GLU A 153 -7.76 18.14 4.10
N PHE A 154 -6.64 17.67 4.65
CA PHE A 154 -6.24 16.26 4.57
C PHE A 154 -7.32 15.34 5.16
N TYR A 155 -7.81 15.65 6.35
CA TYR A 155 -8.79 14.80 7.03
C TYR A 155 -10.21 14.83 6.43
N LYS A 156 -10.47 15.65 5.44
CA LYS A 156 -11.75 15.61 4.71
C LYS A 156 -11.86 14.37 3.81
N THR A 157 -10.73 13.89 3.30
CA THR A 157 -10.70 12.81 2.28
C THR A 157 -9.79 11.66 2.63
N TRP A 158 -8.78 11.89 3.47
CA TRP A 158 -7.75 10.92 3.84
C TRP A 158 -7.63 10.72 5.35
N THR A 159 -7.07 9.61 5.74
CA THR A 159 -6.57 9.41 7.10
C THR A 159 -5.15 8.86 7.04
N ARG A 160 -4.27 9.42 7.86
CA ARG A 160 -2.94 8.87 8.11
C ARG A 160 -3.02 7.91 9.27
N MET A 161 -2.41 6.76 9.10
CA MET A 161 -2.30 5.76 10.14
C MET A 161 -0.84 5.39 10.36
N SER A 162 -0.44 5.15 11.58
CA SER A 162 0.92 4.80 11.94
C SER A 162 0.94 3.65 12.94
N LYS A 163 1.96 2.82 12.83
CA LYS A 163 2.26 1.75 13.76
C LYS A 163 3.71 1.87 14.22
N PRO A 164 4.00 1.97 15.52
CA PRO A 164 5.37 1.86 16.02
C PRO A 164 5.94 0.47 15.72
N VAL A 165 7.26 0.40 15.56
CA VAL A 165 8.00 -0.83 15.25
C VAL A 165 8.87 -1.22 16.42
#